data_ff7330167582845c857cff8bd3dd8026
#
_entry.id   ff7330167582845c857cff8bd3dd8026
#
_cell.length_a   1.000
_cell.length_b   1.000
_cell.length_c   1.000
_cell.angle_alpha   90.00
_cell.angle_beta   90.00
_cell.angle_gamma   90.00
#
_symmetry.space_group_name_H-M   'P 1'
#
loop_
_entity.id
_entity.type
_entity.pdbx_description
1 polymer ?
#
loop_
_entity_poly.entity_id
_entity_poly.type
_entity_poly.pdbx_seq_one_letter_code
_entity_poly.pdbx_strand_id
1 'polypeptide(L)'
;MNEECLICKAPLEYLETDEEMECELCHKKQRSKTRCVNGHFVCDQCHTSGMDEIMAISLNSKSQNPIEIIEKMMAIDACHMHGPEHHTMVGAALLTAYKNAGGDLDLKEALWKMQKRGQEVPGGVCGFWGACGAGISTGIYLAIALKSTPLSKETWRLSNQMTSRALDAIGRNGGPRCCKRDSYLAIAKAVEFTREKLGINMQLGEIVCSRSHMNNQCLKEACPFHKKPKKVAFICVHNSCRSQIAEAFGKHLAGDIFESYSAGTQTKLQINQDAVRIIKEMYGIDMEETQYSKLISDIPEPDIAISMGCNVGCPFIGRSFDDNWGLDDPTGKSDEEFKFIIKEIEKNILQLKEELK
;
A
#
# COMPACT_ATOMS: atom_id res chain seq x y z
N MET A 1 4.03 3.74 12.07
CA MET A 1 3.96 4.94 12.93
C MET A 1 2.55 5.00 13.48
N ASN A 2 2.41 5.09 14.80
CA ASN A 2 1.12 5.34 15.42
C ASN A 2 0.54 6.62 14.82
N GLU A 3 -0.77 6.88 14.99
CA GLU A 3 -1.30 8.23 14.86
C GLU A 3 -0.57 9.07 15.91
N GLU A 4 0.54 9.65 15.49
CA GLU A 4 1.52 10.21 16.38
C GLU A 4 1.43 11.72 16.32
N CYS A 5 1.50 12.31 17.46
CA CYS A 5 1.66 13.75 17.61
C CYS A 5 2.87 14.24 16.79
N LEU A 6 2.69 15.27 15.98
CA LEU A 6 3.79 15.89 15.22
C LEU A 6 4.91 16.43 16.12
N ILE A 7 4.57 16.74 17.39
CA ILE A 7 5.50 17.33 18.36
C ILE A 7 6.27 16.26 19.13
N CYS A 8 5.58 15.29 19.75
CA CYS A 8 6.19 14.36 20.71
C CYS A 8 6.04 12.87 20.33
N LYS A 9 5.45 12.56 19.17
CA LYS A 9 5.24 11.20 18.68
C LYS A 9 4.33 10.31 19.55
N ALA A 10 3.68 10.87 20.57
CA ALA A 10 2.70 10.14 21.37
C ALA A 10 1.38 9.94 20.60
N PRO A 11 0.56 8.95 20.97
CA PRO A 11 -0.74 8.71 20.35
C PRO A 11 -1.68 9.92 20.37
N LEU A 12 -2.56 10.01 19.37
CA LEU A 12 -3.65 10.98 19.36
C LEU A 12 -4.87 10.42 20.08
N GLU A 13 -5.61 11.31 20.72
CA GLU A 13 -6.93 11.04 21.29
C GLU A 13 -8.01 11.88 20.62
N TYR A 14 -9.22 11.32 20.53
CA TYR A 14 -10.39 11.97 19.96
C TYR A 14 -11.42 12.23 21.05
N LEU A 15 -11.76 13.51 21.22
CA LEU A 15 -12.67 13.98 22.26
C LEU A 15 -14.13 13.90 21.81
N GLU A 16 -15.05 13.72 22.74
CA GLU A 16 -16.49 13.74 22.45
C GLU A 16 -16.99 15.15 22.10
N THR A 17 -16.42 16.17 22.73
CA THR A 17 -16.77 17.59 22.52
C THR A 17 -15.57 18.40 22.03
N ASP A 18 -15.84 19.47 21.27
CA ASP A 18 -14.79 20.40 20.87
C ASP A 18 -14.26 21.17 22.09
N GLU A 19 -12.93 21.20 22.21
CA GLU A 19 -12.22 22.04 23.19
C GLU A 19 -11.44 23.15 22.48
N GLU A 20 -11.30 24.31 23.14
CA GLU A 20 -10.39 25.36 22.64
C GLU A 20 -8.96 24.98 22.98
N MET A 21 -8.12 24.86 21.95
CA MET A 21 -6.72 24.45 22.07
C MET A 21 -5.81 25.43 21.34
N GLU A 22 -4.61 25.64 21.89
CA GLU A 22 -3.58 26.45 21.27
C GLU A 22 -2.66 25.57 20.42
N CYS A 23 -2.43 25.98 19.16
CA CYS A 23 -1.55 25.25 18.25
C CYS A 23 -0.07 25.43 18.66
N GLU A 24 0.65 24.34 18.85
CA GLU A 24 2.08 24.33 19.22
C GLU A 24 3.00 25.01 18.19
N LEU A 25 2.56 25.13 16.92
CA LEU A 25 3.40 25.70 15.87
C LEU A 25 3.09 27.16 15.56
N CYS A 26 1.84 27.60 15.59
CA CYS A 26 1.46 28.97 15.23
C CYS A 26 0.81 29.77 16.38
N HIS A 27 0.64 29.16 17.54
CA HIS A 27 0.05 29.74 18.76
C HIS A 27 -1.36 30.33 18.58
N LYS A 28 -2.07 29.96 17.49
CA LYS A 28 -3.46 30.34 17.30
C LYS A 28 -4.37 29.38 18.09
N LYS A 29 -5.37 29.94 18.73
CA LYS A 29 -6.41 29.17 19.40
C LYS A 29 -7.45 28.72 18.40
N GLN A 30 -7.83 27.44 18.46
CA GLN A 30 -8.83 26.83 17.59
C GLN A 30 -9.59 25.74 18.35
N ARG A 31 -10.86 25.56 18.02
CA ARG A 31 -11.66 24.46 18.58
C ARG A 31 -11.36 23.19 17.79
N SER A 32 -11.08 22.10 18.49
CA SER A 32 -10.82 20.79 17.91
C SER A 32 -11.30 19.67 18.81
N LYS A 33 -11.55 18.50 18.19
CA LYS A 33 -11.81 17.23 18.90
C LYS A 33 -10.60 16.31 18.93
N THR A 34 -9.46 16.75 18.41
CA THR A 34 -8.27 15.91 18.30
C THR A 34 -7.07 16.58 18.93
N ARG A 35 -6.43 15.89 19.84
CA ARG A 35 -5.15 16.30 20.44
C ARG A 35 -4.30 15.07 20.74
N CYS A 36 -3.06 15.29 21.13
CA CYS A 36 -2.17 14.28 21.65
C CYS A 36 -2.55 13.94 23.11
N VAL A 37 -2.35 12.68 23.53
CA VAL A 37 -2.53 12.24 24.93
C VAL A 37 -1.70 13.04 25.94
N ASN A 38 -0.64 13.72 25.48
CA ASN A 38 0.18 14.65 26.27
C ASN A 38 -0.30 16.11 26.16
N GLY A 39 -1.45 16.36 25.51
CA GLY A 39 -2.05 17.69 25.42
C GLY A 39 -1.63 18.53 24.20
N HIS A 40 -0.66 18.10 23.38
CA HIS A 40 -0.25 18.86 22.20
C HIS A 40 -1.34 18.90 21.13
N PHE A 41 -1.54 20.06 20.54
CA PHE A 41 -2.45 20.29 19.42
C PHE A 41 -1.71 20.98 18.26
N VAL A 42 -1.91 20.52 17.04
CA VAL A 42 -1.44 21.19 15.82
C VAL A 42 -2.66 21.43 14.92
N CYS A 43 -2.90 22.69 14.56
CA CYS A 43 -4.04 23.07 13.76
C CYS A 43 -3.89 22.59 12.30
N ASP A 44 -5.02 22.42 11.60
CA ASP A 44 -5.05 21.93 10.22
C ASP A 44 -4.15 22.77 9.28
N GLN A 45 -4.09 24.08 9.49
CA GLN A 45 -3.24 24.96 8.68
C GLN A 45 -1.74 24.66 8.84
N CYS A 46 -1.30 24.40 10.06
CA CYS A 46 0.10 24.01 10.32
C CYS A 46 0.38 22.56 9.93
N HIS A 47 -0.61 21.70 10.05
CA HIS A 47 -0.51 20.31 9.61
C HIS A 47 -0.34 20.21 8.09
N THR A 48 -0.92 21.13 7.33
CA THR A 48 -0.83 21.20 5.85
C THR A 48 0.34 22.07 5.37
N SER A 49 1.32 22.39 6.21
CA SER A 49 2.57 23.03 5.76
C SER A 49 3.24 22.13 4.69
N GLY A 50 3.64 22.73 3.55
CA GLY A 50 4.10 21.95 2.38
C GLY A 50 3.05 21.78 1.28
N MET A 51 1.87 22.35 1.43
CA MET A 51 0.83 22.34 0.40
C MET A 51 1.30 22.95 -0.93
N ASP A 52 2.19 23.94 -0.89
CA ASP A 52 2.73 24.56 -2.11
C ASP A 52 3.57 23.57 -2.93
N GLU A 53 4.32 22.69 -2.28
CA GLU A 53 5.05 21.62 -2.96
C GLU A 53 4.09 20.58 -3.57
N ILE A 54 3.05 20.18 -2.84
CA ILE A 54 1.97 19.32 -3.33
C ILE A 54 1.33 19.90 -4.58
N MET A 55 1.00 21.19 -4.55
CA MET A 55 0.34 21.89 -5.68
C MET A 55 1.30 22.04 -6.86
N ALA A 56 2.60 22.23 -6.63
CA ALA A 56 3.61 22.27 -7.68
C ALA A 56 3.74 20.92 -8.42
N ILE A 57 3.69 19.81 -7.71
CA ILE A 57 3.66 18.45 -8.32
C ILE A 57 2.46 18.33 -9.26
N SER A 58 1.28 18.76 -8.80
CA SER A 58 0.05 18.75 -9.60
C SER A 58 0.17 19.61 -10.86
N LEU A 59 0.60 20.84 -10.70
CA LEU A 59 0.69 21.81 -11.80
C LEU A 59 1.66 21.37 -12.91
N ASN A 60 2.76 20.71 -12.53
CA ASN A 60 3.81 20.29 -13.46
C ASN A 60 3.59 18.89 -14.06
N SER A 61 2.64 18.12 -13.54
CA SER A 61 2.38 16.77 -14.03
C SER A 61 1.74 16.77 -15.41
N LYS A 62 2.19 15.85 -16.28
CA LYS A 62 1.60 15.57 -17.60
C LYS A 62 0.82 14.26 -17.63
N SER A 63 0.76 13.54 -16.52
CA SER A 63 0.04 12.27 -16.45
C SER A 63 -1.47 12.47 -16.56
N GLN A 64 -2.12 11.56 -17.27
CA GLN A 64 -3.57 11.42 -17.33
C GLN A 64 -4.09 10.46 -16.26
N ASN A 65 -3.19 9.86 -15.46
CA ASN A 65 -3.51 8.95 -14.38
C ASN A 65 -3.45 9.70 -13.03
N PRO A 66 -4.60 9.98 -12.39
CA PRO A 66 -4.62 10.70 -11.11
C PRO A 66 -3.98 9.92 -9.97
N ILE A 67 -3.87 8.57 -10.07
CA ILE A 67 -3.17 7.76 -9.07
C ILE A 67 -1.67 8.05 -9.11
N GLU A 68 -1.05 8.11 -10.30
CA GLU A 68 0.37 8.47 -10.41
C GLU A 68 0.67 9.87 -9.86
N ILE A 69 -0.26 10.80 -10.06
CA ILE A 69 -0.12 12.17 -9.57
C ILE A 69 -0.18 12.19 -8.04
N ILE A 70 -1.21 11.56 -7.45
CA ILE A 70 -1.37 11.57 -5.99
C ILE A 70 -0.27 10.76 -5.29
N GLU A 71 0.26 9.70 -5.91
CA GLU A 71 1.38 8.94 -5.37
C GLU A 71 2.65 9.80 -5.23
N LYS A 72 2.94 10.65 -6.22
CA LYS A 72 4.03 11.62 -6.14
C LYS A 72 3.82 12.64 -5.03
N MET A 73 2.59 13.13 -4.85
CA MET A 73 2.26 14.02 -3.74
C MET A 73 2.40 13.32 -2.38
N MET A 74 1.98 12.06 -2.29
CA MET A 74 2.09 11.26 -1.07
C MET A 74 3.53 10.88 -0.70
N ALA A 75 4.47 11.01 -1.63
CA ALA A 75 5.88 10.66 -1.41
C ALA A 75 6.68 11.77 -0.73
N ILE A 76 6.16 12.99 -0.65
CA ILE A 76 6.85 14.09 0.03
C ILE A 76 6.70 14.00 1.55
N ASP A 77 7.69 14.48 2.29
CA ASP A 77 7.71 14.41 3.75
C ASP A 77 6.56 15.15 4.43
N ALA A 78 6.07 16.20 3.78
CA ALA A 78 4.92 16.98 4.25
C ALA A 78 3.58 16.23 4.17
N CYS A 79 3.50 15.10 3.47
CA CYS A 79 2.30 14.29 3.38
C CYS A 79 2.29 13.19 4.45
N HIS A 80 1.55 13.41 5.52
CA HIS A 80 1.44 12.46 6.62
C HIS A 80 0.67 11.19 6.23
N MET A 81 0.76 10.14 7.02
CA MET A 81 -0.02 8.91 6.80
C MET A 81 -1.52 9.21 6.83
N HIS A 82 -1.94 10.03 7.77
CA HIS A 82 -3.30 10.55 7.91
C HIS A 82 -3.26 12.06 8.12
N GLY A 83 -4.08 12.79 7.37
CA GLY A 83 -4.11 14.24 7.49
C GLY A 83 -5.07 14.92 6.52
N PRO A 84 -5.46 16.19 6.80
CA PRO A 84 -6.41 16.96 6.00
C PRO A 84 -5.85 17.37 4.64
N GLU A 85 -4.54 17.30 4.39
CA GLU A 85 -3.94 17.55 3.07
C GLU A 85 -4.56 16.69 1.96
N HIS A 86 -5.00 15.47 2.30
CA HIS A 86 -5.67 14.57 1.36
C HIS A 86 -6.99 15.13 0.84
N HIS A 87 -7.64 16.03 1.59
CA HIS A 87 -8.87 16.70 1.15
C HIS A 87 -8.64 17.63 -0.04
N THR A 88 -7.42 18.14 -0.19
CA THR A 88 -6.99 18.94 -1.36
C THR A 88 -6.37 18.06 -2.44
N MET A 89 -5.51 17.11 -2.04
CA MET A 89 -4.70 16.30 -2.96
C MET A 89 -5.54 15.48 -3.94
N VAL A 90 -6.63 14.88 -3.50
CA VAL A 90 -7.53 14.06 -4.33
C VAL A 90 -8.09 14.90 -5.47
N GLY A 91 -8.67 16.06 -5.17
CA GLY A 91 -9.22 16.94 -6.18
C GLY A 91 -8.16 17.55 -7.09
N ALA A 92 -6.98 17.88 -6.57
CA ALA A 92 -5.86 18.40 -7.36
C ALA A 92 -5.36 17.38 -8.38
N ALA A 93 -5.17 16.12 -7.97
CA ALA A 93 -4.79 15.03 -8.87
C ALA A 93 -5.83 14.82 -9.98
N LEU A 94 -7.12 14.85 -9.62
CA LEU A 94 -8.23 14.69 -10.57
C LEU A 94 -8.30 15.88 -11.56
N LEU A 95 -8.16 17.13 -11.11
CA LEU A 95 -8.16 18.31 -11.99
C LEU A 95 -7.03 18.26 -13.00
N THR A 96 -5.85 17.85 -12.55
CA THR A 96 -4.67 17.73 -13.42
C THR A 96 -4.87 16.63 -14.45
N ALA A 97 -5.27 15.42 -14.02
CA ALA A 97 -5.53 14.32 -14.93
C ALA A 97 -6.66 14.63 -15.92
N TYR A 98 -7.73 15.27 -15.45
CA TYR A 98 -8.84 15.74 -16.28
C TYR A 98 -8.36 16.70 -17.38
N LYS A 99 -7.55 17.73 -17.02
CA LYS A 99 -6.97 18.67 -17.98
C LYS A 99 -6.10 17.95 -19.00
N ASN A 100 -5.23 17.06 -18.55
CA ASN A 100 -4.30 16.32 -19.41
C ASN A 100 -5.03 15.32 -20.33
N ALA A 101 -6.21 14.83 -19.93
CA ALA A 101 -7.07 13.97 -20.73
C ALA A 101 -7.99 14.75 -21.71
N GLY A 102 -7.80 16.06 -21.86
CA GLY A 102 -8.53 16.90 -22.80
C GLY A 102 -9.69 17.69 -22.19
N GLY A 103 -9.84 17.69 -20.87
CA GLY A 103 -10.83 18.51 -20.18
C GLY A 103 -10.57 20.01 -20.32
N ASP A 104 -11.63 20.80 -20.47
CA ASP A 104 -11.54 22.26 -20.64
C ASP A 104 -11.54 22.98 -19.30
N LEU A 105 -10.35 23.37 -18.83
CA LEU A 105 -10.17 24.25 -17.66
C LEU A 105 -8.80 24.94 -17.68
N ASP A 106 -8.68 26.06 -16.99
CA ASP A 106 -7.41 26.66 -16.59
C ASP A 106 -6.91 25.90 -15.35
N LEU A 107 -5.83 25.14 -15.52
CA LEU A 107 -5.34 24.27 -14.44
C LEU A 107 -4.84 25.08 -13.23
N LYS A 108 -4.15 26.20 -13.46
CA LYS A 108 -3.60 27.01 -12.37
C LYS A 108 -4.72 27.62 -11.52
N GLU A 109 -5.74 28.18 -12.17
CA GLU A 109 -6.92 28.71 -11.47
C GLU A 109 -7.70 27.61 -10.75
N ALA A 110 -7.89 26.46 -11.42
CA ALA A 110 -8.60 25.31 -10.84
C ALA A 110 -7.90 24.75 -9.60
N LEU A 111 -6.57 24.62 -9.62
CA LEU A 111 -5.77 24.18 -8.49
C LEU A 111 -5.81 25.17 -7.32
N TRP A 112 -5.74 26.46 -7.60
CA TRP A 112 -5.93 27.49 -6.56
C TRP A 112 -7.30 27.38 -5.88
N LYS A 113 -8.38 27.21 -6.66
CA LYS A 113 -9.73 27.00 -6.12
C LYS A 113 -9.81 25.71 -5.31
N MET A 114 -9.16 24.64 -5.78
CA MET A 114 -9.12 23.35 -5.09
C MET A 114 -8.44 23.46 -3.73
N GLN A 115 -7.29 24.12 -3.68
CA GLN A 115 -6.59 24.38 -2.43
C GLN A 115 -7.47 25.14 -1.43
N LYS A 116 -8.10 26.23 -1.85
CA LYS A 116 -8.98 27.02 -0.99
C LYS A 116 -10.14 26.22 -0.43
N ARG A 117 -10.87 25.49 -1.29
CA ARG A 117 -12.05 24.72 -0.87
C ARG A 117 -11.68 23.47 -0.09
N GLY A 118 -10.58 22.78 -0.44
CA GLY A 118 -10.12 21.57 0.24
C GLY A 118 -9.65 21.86 1.67
N GLN A 119 -9.03 23.02 1.90
CA GLN A 119 -8.61 23.47 3.23
C GLN A 119 -9.78 23.87 4.16
N GLU A 120 -10.97 24.12 3.61
CA GLU A 120 -12.19 24.36 4.41
C GLU A 120 -12.80 23.07 4.96
N VAL A 121 -12.36 21.89 4.50
CA VAL A 121 -12.82 20.58 5.00
C VAL A 121 -11.95 20.18 6.19
N PRO A 122 -12.48 20.25 7.44
CA PRO A 122 -11.67 20.02 8.64
C PRO A 122 -11.12 18.60 8.75
N GLY A 123 -10.08 18.42 9.54
CA GLY A 123 -9.60 17.11 9.94
C GLY A 123 -10.64 16.37 10.80
N GLY A 124 -10.66 15.02 10.73
CA GLY A 124 -11.54 14.19 11.55
C GLY A 124 -13.00 14.06 11.09
N VAL A 125 -13.46 14.83 10.09
CA VAL A 125 -14.86 14.81 9.61
C VAL A 125 -15.32 13.43 9.13
N CYS A 126 -14.41 12.56 8.69
CA CYS A 126 -14.73 11.19 8.28
C CYS A 126 -15.42 10.40 9.40
N GLY A 127 -14.95 10.55 10.64
CA GLY A 127 -15.54 9.87 11.80
C GLY A 127 -16.69 10.67 12.45
N PHE A 128 -16.53 12.01 12.56
CA PHE A 128 -17.49 12.83 13.30
C PHE A 128 -18.72 13.24 12.48
N TRP A 129 -18.59 13.39 11.15
CA TRP A 129 -19.69 13.78 10.27
C TRP A 129 -20.14 12.67 9.33
N GLY A 130 -19.45 11.53 9.33
CA GLY A 130 -19.72 10.45 8.38
C GLY A 130 -19.41 10.83 6.94
N ALA A 131 -18.55 11.84 6.72
CA ALA A 131 -18.21 12.36 5.39
C ALA A 131 -16.68 12.43 5.23
N CYS A 132 -16.08 11.42 4.62
CA CYS A 132 -14.65 11.40 4.37
C CYS A 132 -14.22 12.54 3.43
N GLY A 133 -13.23 13.33 3.85
CA GLY A 133 -12.74 14.48 3.07
C GLY A 133 -12.20 14.11 1.68
N ALA A 134 -11.69 12.90 1.49
CA ALA A 134 -11.32 12.39 0.17
C ALA A 134 -12.54 12.27 -0.76
N GLY A 135 -13.67 11.79 -0.23
CA GLY A 135 -14.94 11.75 -0.97
C GLY A 135 -15.48 13.14 -1.29
N ILE A 136 -15.47 14.07 -0.30
CA ILE A 136 -15.86 15.46 -0.50
C ILE A 136 -15.00 16.12 -1.58
N SER A 137 -13.71 15.86 -1.59
CA SER A 137 -12.74 16.39 -2.56
C SER A 137 -13.10 16.06 -4.02
N THR A 138 -13.73 14.90 -4.27
CA THR A 138 -14.19 14.55 -5.63
C THR A 138 -15.36 15.43 -6.11
N GLY A 139 -16.26 15.79 -5.21
CA GLY A 139 -17.33 16.75 -5.50
C GLY A 139 -16.81 18.16 -5.74
N ILE A 140 -15.80 18.60 -4.95
CA ILE A 140 -15.12 19.87 -5.15
C ILE A 140 -14.43 19.91 -6.52
N TYR A 141 -13.71 18.83 -6.89
CA TYR A 141 -13.11 18.65 -8.21
C TYR A 141 -14.15 18.90 -9.32
N LEU A 142 -15.26 18.18 -9.27
CA LEU A 142 -16.27 18.26 -10.33
C LEU A 142 -16.97 19.61 -10.36
N ALA A 143 -17.24 20.20 -9.19
CA ALA A 143 -17.82 21.55 -9.09
C ALA A 143 -16.90 22.63 -9.70
N ILE A 144 -15.58 22.47 -9.57
CA ILE A 144 -14.60 23.36 -10.21
C ILE A 144 -14.58 23.14 -11.72
N ALA A 145 -14.44 21.89 -12.16
CA ALA A 145 -14.36 21.54 -13.58
C ALA A 145 -15.61 22.01 -14.36
N LEU A 146 -16.78 21.90 -13.77
CA LEU A 146 -18.06 22.30 -14.38
C LEU A 146 -18.51 23.72 -14.02
N LYS A 147 -17.70 24.49 -13.31
CA LYS A 147 -18.04 25.86 -12.83
C LYS A 147 -19.38 25.93 -12.10
N SER A 148 -19.65 24.90 -11.25
CA SER A 148 -20.90 24.77 -10.51
C SER A 148 -21.02 25.79 -9.38
N THR A 149 -22.24 26.29 -9.16
CA THR A 149 -22.61 27.18 -8.06
C THR A 149 -23.82 26.62 -7.33
N PRO A 150 -24.19 27.14 -6.14
CA PRO A 150 -25.41 26.75 -5.45
C PRO A 150 -26.71 26.96 -6.26
N LEU A 151 -26.68 27.85 -7.26
CA LEU A 151 -27.81 28.10 -8.15
C LEU A 151 -27.79 27.28 -9.44
N SER A 152 -26.74 26.51 -9.67
CA SER A 152 -26.64 25.63 -10.83
C SER A 152 -27.62 24.45 -10.67
N LYS A 153 -28.20 23.98 -11.77
CA LYS A 153 -29.13 22.83 -11.75
C LYS A 153 -28.37 21.52 -11.97
N GLU A 154 -27.95 21.28 -13.20
CA GLU A 154 -27.33 20.01 -13.61
C GLU A 154 -25.93 19.82 -13.05
N THR A 155 -25.07 20.84 -13.11
CA THR A 155 -23.72 20.73 -12.59
C THR A 155 -23.67 20.61 -11.05
N TRP A 156 -24.66 21.21 -10.35
CA TRP A 156 -24.87 20.99 -8.92
C TRP A 156 -25.25 19.55 -8.63
N ARG A 157 -26.21 18.99 -9.38
CA ARG A 157 -26.63 17.58 -9.26
C ARG A 157 -25.44 16.63 -9.45
N LEU A 158 -24.68 16.82 -10.52
CA LEU A 158 -23.52 15.97 -10.86
C LEU A 158 -22.44 16.02 -9.77
N SER A 159 -22.14 17.21 -9.23
CA SER A 159 -21.13 17.34 -8.17
C SER A 159 -21.54 16.60 -6.89
N ASN A 160 -22.82 16.69 -6.52
CA ASN A 160 -23.34 15.97 -5.35
C ASN A 160 -23.39 14.45 -5.57
N GLN A 161 -23.76 13.99 -6.78
CA GLN A 161 -23.70 12.58 -7.13
C GLN A 161 -22.29 12.01 -7.11
N MET A 162 -21.30 12.78 -7.55
CA MET A 162 -19.89 12.41 -7.50
C MET A 162 -19.45 12.15 -6.04
N THR A 163 -19.72 13.12 -5.15
CA THR A 163 -19.45 12.97 -3.71
C THR A 163 -20.12 11.73 -3.14
N SER A 164 -21.40 11.54 -3.44
CA SER A 164 -22.17 10.38 -2.97
C SER A 164 -21.55 9.05 -3.40
N ARG A 165 -21.15 8.89 -4.67
CA ARG A 165 -20.52 7.66 -5.15
C ARG A 165 -19.17 7.39 -4.50
N ALA A 166 -18.37 8.44 -4.27
CA ALA A 166 -17.10 8.29 -3.59
C ALA A 166 -17.27 7.90 -2.11
N LEU A 167 -18.21 8.54 -1.41
CA LEU A 167 -18.53 8.22 -0.02
C LEU A 167 -19.12 6.81 0.13
N ASP A 168 -19.99 6.36 -0.78
CA ASP A 168 -20.51 4.98 -0.78
C ASP A 168 -19.38 3.96 -0.93
N ALA A 169 -18.45 4.18 -1.85
CA ALA A 169 -17.30 3.28 -2.03
C ALA A 169 -16.40 3.21 -0.78
N ILE A 170 -16.16 4.35 -0.13
CA ILE A 170 -15.38 4.44 1.11
C ILE A 170 -16.14 3.71 2.24
N GLY A 171 -17.45 3.98 2.39
CA GLY A 171 -18.27 3.38 3.43
C GLY A 171 -18.38 1.86 3.32
N ARG A 172 -18.54 1.31 2.11
CA ARG A 172 -18.56 -0.14 1.85
C ARG A 172 -17.25 -0.83 2.20
N ASN A 173 -16.12 -0.14 2.10
CA ASN A 173 -14.82 -0.70 2.45
C ASN A 173 -14.60 -0.74 3.97
N GLY A 174 -15.26 0.13 4.72
CA GLY A 174 -15.24 0.17 6.17
C GLY A 174 -14.00 0.84 6.78
N GLY A 175 -14.04 0.97 8.12
CA GLY A 175 -12.97 1.54 8.92
C GLY A 175 -11.96 0.51 9.44
N PRO A 176 -10.97 0.96 10.22
CA PRO A 176 -10.71 2.34 10.57
C PRO A 176 -10.27 3.20 9.37
N ARG A 177 -10.29 4.54 9.55
CA ARG A 177 -9.88 5.46 8.48
C ARG A 177 -8.50 5.14 7.94
N CYS A 178 -8.34 5.32 6.64
CA CYS A 178 -7.03 5.31 6.00
C CYS A 178 -7.03 6.33 4.85
N CYS A 179 -6.40 7.51 5.05
CA CYS A 179 -6.43 8.58 4.06
C CYS A 179 -5.87 8.16 2.70
N LYS A 180 -4.91 7.20 2.67
CA LYS A 180 -4.39 6.64 1.42
C LYS A 180 -5.44 5.79 0.70
N ARG A 181 -6.00 4.77 1.36
CA ARG A 181 -7.05 3.90 0.82
C ARG A 181 -8.26 4.71 0.36
N ASP A 182 -8.73 5.63 1.21
CA ASP A 182 -9.93 6.40 0.94
C ASP A 182 -9.71 7.37 -0.24
N SER A 183 -8.49 7.89 -0.41
CA SER A 183 -8.10 8.66 -1.60
C SER A 183 -8.12 7.81 -2.87
N TYR A 184 -7.60 6.59 -2.84
CA TYR A 184 -7.63 5.69 -4.00
C TYR A 184 -9.05 5.30 -4.39
N LEU A 185 -9.90 4.94 -3.41
CA LEU A 185 -11.32 4.63 -3.64
C LEU A 185 -12.05 5.82 -4.27
N ALA A 186 -11.86 7.02 -3.71
CA ALA A 186 -12.46 8.25 -4.19
C ALA A 186 -12.04 8.57 -5.63
N ILE A 187 -10.74 8.49 -5.93
CA ILE A 187 -10.18 8.73 -7.27
C ILE A 187 -10.72 7.71 -8.28
N ALA A 188 -10.73 6.41 -7.94
CA ALA A 188 -11.23 5.38 -8.83
C ALA A 188 -12.69 5.66 -9.24
N LYS A 189 -13.54 6.02 -8.27
CA LYS A 189 -14.95 6.37 -8.54
C LYS A 189 -15.09 7.68 -9.30
N ALA A 190 -14.20 8.64 -9.08
CA ALA A 190 -14.21 9.90 -9.82
C ALA A 190 -13.81 9.71 -11.30
N VAL A 191 -12.83 8.87 -11.59
CA VAL A 191 -12.43 8.51 -12.97
C VAL A 191 -13.60 7.84 -13.70
N GLU A 192 -14.22 6.83 -13.07
CA GLU A 192 -15.40 6.14 -13.61
C GLU A 192 -16.55 7.13 -13.93
N PHE A 193 -16.91 7.96 -12.96
CA PHE A 193 -17.98 8.93 -13.09
C PHE A 193 -17.69 9.99 -14.17
N THR A 194 -16.45 10.48 -14.22
CA THR A 194 -16.03 11.48 -15.21
C THR A 194 -16.15 10.94 -16.64
N ARG A 195 -15.73 9.69 -16.84
CA ARG A 195 -15.92 8.99 -18.12
C ARG A 195 -17.40 8.85 -18.48
N GLU A 196 -18.23 8.38 -17.53
CA GLU A 196 -19.66 8.15 -17.76
C GLU A 196 -20.44 9.45 -18.06
N LYS A 197 -20.15 10.51 -17.36
CA LYS A 197 -20.96 11.75 -17.40
C LYS A 197 -20.41 12.86 -18.28
N LEU A 198 -19.10 12.89 -18.49
CA LEU A 198 -18.44 13.95 -19.26
C LEU A 198 -17.71 13.44 -20.52
N GLY A 199 -17.60 12.11 -20.70
CA GLY A 199 -16.88 11.54 -21.84
C GLY A 199 -15.37 11.72 -21.80
N ILE A 200 -14.79 12.18 -20.67
CA ILE A 200 -13.35 12.39 -20.53
C ILE A 200 -12.74 11.11 -19.95
N ASN A 201 -11.79 10.53 -20.68
CA ASN A 201 -11.12 9.27 -20.33
C ASN A 201 -9.78 9.54 -19.67
N MET A 202 -9.80 9.72 -18.34
CA MET A 202 -8.58 9.67 -17.54
C MET A 202 -8.07 8.23 -17.45
N GLN A 203 -6.77 8.05 -17.40
CA GLN A 203 -6.17 6.73 -17.22
C GLN A 203 -6.32 6.27 -15.75
N LEU A 204 -6.54 4.98 -15.55
CA LEU A 204 -6.55 4.37 -14.23
C LEU A 204 -5.79 3.04 -14.33
N GLY A 205 -4.56 3.02 -13.83
CA GLY A 205 -3.76 1.80 -13.73
C GLY A 205 -4.12 0.98 -12.49
N GLU A 206 -3.39 -0.10 -12.29
CA GLU A 206 -3.46 -0.87 -11.05
C GLU A 206 -3.09 0.00 -9.85
N ILE A 207 -3.84 -0.13 -8.77
CA ILE A 207 -3.60 0.63 -7.54
C ILE A 207 -3.05 -0.32 -6.49
N VAL A 208 -1.79 -0.11 -6.12
CA VAL A 208 -1.10 -0.89 -5.08
C VAL A 208 -0.56 0.05 -4.02
N CYS A 209 -0.93 -0.18 -2.76
CA CYS A 209 -0.47 0.64 -1.65
C CYS A 209 0.95 0.27 -1.23
N SER A 210 1.88 1.22 -1.35
CA SER A 210 3.28 1.09 -0.89
C SER A 210 3.49 1.47 0.59
N ARG A 211 2.44 1.91 1.30
CA ARG A 211 2.54 2.53 2.64
C ARG A 211 1.88 1.72 3.75
N SER A 212 1.54 0.45 3.49
CA SER A 212 0.87 -0.42 4.48
C SER A 212 1.71 -0.62 5.74
N HIS A 213 3.03 -0.69 5.60
CA HIS A 213 3.98 -0.82 6.71
C HIS A 213 4.07 0.43 7.61
N MET A 214 3.63 1.60 7.12
CA MET A 214 3.62 2.86 7.86
C MET A 214 2.31 3.08 8.65
N ASN A 215 1.32 2.21 8.47
CA ASN A 215 -0.01 2.37 9.07
C ASN A 215 -0.32 1.22 10.03
N ASN A 216 -0.26 1.48 11.33
CA ASN A 216 -0.57 0.47 12.36
C ASN A 216 -2.03 0.02 12.35
N GLN A 217 -2.92 0.77 11.69
CA GLN A 217 -4.34 0.46 11.54
C GLN A 217 -4.65 -0.09 10.14
N CYS A 218 -3.62 -0.55 9.42
CA CYS A 218 -3.80 -1.12 8.09
C CYS A 218 -4.68 -2.38 8.15
N LEU A 219 -5.68 -2.45 7.26
CA LEU A 219 -6.55 -3.63 7.13
C LEU A 219 -5.85 -4.82 6.46
N LYS A 220 -4.61 -4.63 6.00
CA LYS A 220 -3.82 -5.65 5.29
C LYS A 220 -4.64 -6.31 4.18
N GLU A 221 -4.78 -7.64 4.20
CA GLU A 221 -5.47 -8.44 3.18
C GLU A 221 -6.94 -8.04 2.96
N ALA A 222 -7.57 -7.42 3.95
CA ALA A 222 -8.93 -6.89 3.81
C ALA A 222 -8.99 -5.54 3.06
N CYS A 223 -7.83 -4.91 2.79
CA CYS A 223 -7.74 -3.71 1.98
C CYS A 223 -7.57 -4.06 0.50
N PRO A 224 -8.40 -3.51 -0.42
CA PRO A 224 -8.32 -3.84 -1.84
C PRO A 224 -7.01 -3.40 -2.51
N PHE A 225 -6.25 -2.52 -1.88
CA PHE A 225 -4.99 -1.96 -2.39
C PHE A 225 -3.76 -2.50 -1.66
N HIS A 226 -3.93 -3.44 -0.74
CA HIS A 226 -2.80 -4.04 -0.04
C HIS A 226 -1.94 -4.84 -1.02
N LYS A 227 -0.63 -4.57 -1.05
CA LYS A 227 0.30 -5.38 -1.84
C LYS A 227 0.28 -6.80 -1.28
N LYS A 228 -0.29 -7.72 -2.03
CA LYS A 228 -0.21 -9.14 -1.66
C LYS A 228 1.24 -9.58 -1.80
N PRO A 229 1.82 -10.23 -0.80
CA PRO A 229 3.15 -10.80 -0.95
C PRO A 229 3.12 -11.82 -2.10
N LYS A 230 4.15 -11.79 -2.95
CA LYS A 230 4.31 -12.82 -3.99
C LYS A 230 4.51 -14.18 -3.35
N LYS A 231 3.90 -15.20 -3.91
CA LYS A 231 4.12 -16.58 -3.52
C LYS A 231 5.35 -17.10 -4.27
N VAL A 232 6.39 -17.44 -3.53
CA VAL A 232 7.63 -18.00 -4.08
C VAL A 232 7.70 -19.48 -3.71
N ALA A 233 7.83 -20.35 -4.71
CA ALA A 233 7.98 -21.77 -4.50
C ALA A 233 9.39 -22.25 -4.87
N PHE A 234 10.04 -22.91 -3.94
CA PHE A 234 11.33 -23.56 -4.11
C PHE A 234 11.12 -25.04 -4.45
N ILE A 235 11.54 -25.46 -5.62
CA ILE A 235 11.19 -26.77 -6.18
C ILE A 235 12.43 -27.63 -6.33
N CYS A 236 12.35 -28.87 -5.83
CA CYS A 236 13.33 -29.92 -6.09
C CYS A 236 12.60 -31.25 -6.36
N VAL A 237 13.32 -32.35 -6.55
CA VAL A 237 12.68 -33.63 -6.84
C VAL A 237 11.91 -34.17 -5.63
N HIS A 238 12.56 -34.30 -4.47
CA HIS A 238 12.00 -35.00 -3.31
C HIS A 238 11.44 -34.09 -2.21
N ASN A 239 11.55 -32.79 -2.34
CA ASN A 239 11.15 -31.83 -1.31
C ASN A 239 11.59 -32.22 0.13
N SER A 240 12.86 -32.61 0.27
CA SER A 240 13.37 -33.10 1.56
C SER A 240 14.57 -32.33 2.13
N CYS A 241 15.36 -31.64 1.29
CA CYS A 241 16.58 -30.95 1.73
C CYS A 241 16.61 -29.49 1.24
N ARG A 242 17.25 -29.18 0.10
CA ARG A 242 17.51 -27.80 -0.39
C ARG A 242 16.26 -26.90 -0.42
N SER A 243 15.16 -27.39 -1.01
CA SER A 243 13.90 -26.64 -1.08
C SER A 243 13.29 -26.38 0.30
N GLN A 244 13.45 -27.31 1.25
CA GLN A 244 13.00 -27.14 2.64
C GLN A 244 13.83 -26.05 3.36
N ILE A 245 15.16 -26.04 3.16
CA ILE A 245 16.05 -25.01 3.69
C ILE A 245 15.67 -23.64 3.10
N ALA A 246 15.41 -23.57 1.80
CA ALA A 246 15.01 -22.32 1.13
C ALA A 246 13.65 -21.81 1.65
N GLU A 247 12.66 -22.69 1.87
CA GLU A 247 11.37 -22.31 2.49
C GLU A 247 11.58 -21.77 3.91
N ALA A 248 12.44 -22.43 4.72
CA ALA A 248 12.73 -21.99 6.08
C ALA A 248 13.35 -20.59 6.10
N PHE A 249 14.36 -20.36 5.26
CA PHE A 249 14.99 -19.04 5.16
C PHE A 249 14.07 -17.99 4.57
N GLY A 250 13.26 -18.33 3.57
CA GLY A 250 12.29 -17.40 3.02
C GLY A 250 11.29 -16.93 4.07
N LYS A 251 10.77 -17.84 4.90
CA LYS A 251 9.89 -17.51 6.03
C LYS A 251 10.59 -16.67 7.09
N HIS A 252 11.83 -16.99 7.43
CA HIS A 252 12.56 -16.34 8.52
C HIS A 252 13.17 -14.99 8.12
N LEU A 253 13.76 -14.89 6.93
CA LEU A 253 14.53 -13.72 6.48
C LEU A 253 13.73 -12.76 5.59
N ALA A 254 12.70 -13.24 4.90
CA ALA A 254 11.99 -12.52 3.84
C ALA A 254 10.45 -12.60 3.93
N GLY A 255 9.91 -13.11 5.02
CA GLY A 255 8.45 -13.26 5.22
C GLY A 255 7.69 -11.92 5.26
N ASP A 256 8.40 -10.81 5.36
CA ASP A 256 7.87 -9.44 5.21
C ASP A 256 7.69 -9.02 3.74
N ILE A 257 8.32 -9.72 2.78
CA ILE A 257 8.32 -9.38 1.34
C ILE A 257 7.56 -10.41 0.50
N PHE A 258 7.75 -11.71 0.77
CA PHE A 258 7.09 -12.78 0.02
C PHE A 258 6.70 -13.98 0.91
N GLU A 259 5.68 -14.71 0.47
CA GLU A 259 5.28 -15.98 1.07
C GLU A 259 6.13 -17.11 0.49
N SER A 260 6.72 -17.94 1.34
CA SER A 260 7.63 -19.02 0.95
C SER A 260 6.96 -20.38 1.01
N TYR A 261 7.10 -21.12 -0.06
CA TYR A 261 6.61 -22.50 -0.20
C TYR A 261 7.74 -23.38 -0.73
N SER A 262 7.72 -24.66 -0.42
CA SER A 262 8.56 -25.63 -1.08
C SER A 262 7.74 -26.84 -1.55
N ALA A 263 8.15 -27.46 -2.65
CA ALA A 263 7.49 -28.65 -3.16
C ALA A 263 8.44 -29.53 -3.96
N GLY A 264 7.99 -30.75 -4.25
CA GLY A 264 8.68 -31.68 -5.12
C GLY A 264 7.74 -32.43 -6.06
N THR A 265 8.30 -33.15 -7.02
CA THR A 265 7.56 -34.09 -7.85
C THR A 265 7.33 -35.43 -7.14
N GLN A 266 8.10 -35.69 -6.09
CA GLN A 266 7.99 -36.81 -5.20
C GLN A 266 8.12 -36.34 -3.76
N THR A 267 7.58 -37.09 -2.81
CA THR A 267 7.73 -36.81 -1.38
C THR A 267 8.59 -37.85 -0.71
N LYS A 268 9.20 -37.50 0.43
CA LYS A 268 9.81 -38.42 1.38
C LYS A 268 9.02 -38.41 2.68
N LEU A 269 9.09 -39.50 3.47
CA LEU A 269 8.41 -39.61 4.76
C LEU A 269 8.87 -38.51 5.74
N GLN A 270 10.12 -38.10 5.65
CA GLN A 270 10.73 -37.09 6.51
C GLN A 270 11.61 -36.15 5.70
N ILE A 271 11.71 -34.92 6.16
CA ILE A 271 12.73 -33.99 5.67
C ILE A 271 14.12 -34.44 6.11
N ASN A 272 15.15 -33.96 5.46
CA ASN A 272 16.52 -34.36 5.72
C ASN A 272 16.94 -33.96 7.14
N GLN A 273 17.31 -34.93 7.97
CA GLN A 273 17.59 -34.72 9.40
C GLN A 273 18.92 -33.97 9.63
N ASP A 274 19.89 -34.08 8.72
CA ASP A 274 21.09 -33.25 8.79
C ASP A 274 20.75 -31.78 8.50
N ALA A 275 19.84 -31.50 7.56
CA ALA A 275 19.35 -30.15 7.33
C ALA A 275 18.65 -29.58 8.56
N VAL A 276 17.77 -30.35 9.20
CA VAL A 276 17.08 -29.97 10.44
C VAL A 276 18.08 -29.63 11.54
N ARG A 277 19.01 -30.53 11.79
CA ARG A 277 20.03 -30.37 12.84
C ARG A 277 20.90 -29.14 12.59
N ILE A 278 21.49 -29.02 11.40
CA ILE A 278 22.45 -27.95 11.09
C ILE A 278 21.77 -26.58 11.05
N ILE A 279 20.55 -26.46 10.51
CA ILE A 279 19.78 -25.20 10.51
C ILE A 279 19.43 -24.79 11.94
N LYS A 280 19.03 -25.74 12.78
CA LYS A 280 18.74 -25.47 14.18
C LYS A 280 19.99 -25.03 14.96
N GLU A 281 21.14 -25.65 14.72
CA GLU A 281 22.43 -25.27 15.33
C GLU A 281 22.92 -23.88 14.89
N MET A 282 22.79 -23.56 13.58
CA MET A 282 23.34 -22.32 13.03
C MET A 282 22.43 -21.09 13.23
N TYR A 283 21.10 -21.29 13.16
CA TYR A 283 20.12 -20.21 13.08
C TYR A 283 19.02 -20.28 14.14
N GLY A 284 18.95 -21.33 14.93
CA GLY A 284 17.89 -21.55 15.91
C GLY A 284 16.52 -21.85 15.29
N ILE A 285 16.46 -22.15 13.98
CA ILE A 285 15.21 -22.43 13.28
C ILE A 285 14.90 -23.92 13.38
N ASP A 286 13.76 -24.28 13.94
CA ASP A 286 13.25 -25.63 13.97
C ASP A 286 12.35 -25.88 12.75
N MET A 287 12.91 -26.55 11.74
CA MET A 287 12.18 -26.79 10.49
C MET A 287 11.01 -27.76 10.68
N GLU A 288 11.06 -28.68 11.67
CA GLU A 288 10.02 -29.69 11.86
C GLU A 288 8.73 -29.13 12.47
N GLU A 289 8.79 -27.94 13.10
CA GLU A 289 7.59 -27.28 13.61
C GLU A 289 6.60 -26.87 12.51
N THR A 290 7.10 -26.52 11.32
CA THR A 290 6.28 -25.87 10.26
C THR A 290 6.40 -26.49 8.90
N GLN A 291 7.29 -27.49 8.69
CA GLN A 291 7.63 -27.99 7.38
C GLN A 291 7.54 -29.52 7.28
N TYR A 292 7.12 -29.97 6.14
CA TYR A 292 7.04 -31.37 5.75
C TYR A 292 7.19 -31.50 4.24
N SER A 293 7.49 -32.69 3.74
CA SER A 293 7.63 -32.93 2.30
C SER A 293 6.28 -32.89 1.60
N LYS A 294 6.15 -32.06 0.55
CA LYS A 294 4.91 -31.71 -0.16
C LYS A 294 5.07 -31.92 -1.66
N LEU A 295 4.00 -32.31 -2.33
CA LEU A 295 3.91 -32.27 -3.80
C LEU A 295 3.62 -30.86 -4.29
N ILE A 296 3.87 -30.60 -5.58
CA ILE A 296 3.54 -29.34 -6.24
C ILE A 296 2.04 -29.05 -6.18
N SER A 297 1.20 -30.10 -6.21
CA SER A 297 -0.26 -29.98 -6.06
C SER A 297 -0.72 -29.55 -4.68
N ASP A 298 0.12 -29.65 -3.66
CA ASP A 298 -0.23 -29.40 -2.26
C ASP A 298 0.07 -27.94 -1.83
N ILE A 299 0.68 -27.16 -2.72
CA ILE A 299 0.98 -25.75 -2.47
C ILE A 299 0.10 -24.85 -3.36
N PRO A 300 -0.15 -23.60 -2.94
CA PRO A 300 -0.79 -22.62 -3.80
C PRO A 300 -0.01 -22.40 -5.10
N GLU A 301 -0.70 -22.07 -6.19
CA GLU A 301 -0.04 -21.68 -7.44
C GLU A 301 0.95 -20.53 -7.17
N PRO A 302 2.25 -20.71 -7.44
CA PRO A 302 3.26 -19.72 -7.14
C PRO A 302 3.32 -18.62 -8.21
N ASP A 303 3.55 -17.38 -7.79
CA ASP A 303 3.88 -16.26 -8.67
C ASP A 303 5.30 -16.42 -9.25
N ILE A 304 6.21 -17.00 -8.43
CA ILE A 304 7.60 -17.27 -8.79
C ILE A 304 7.96 -18.71 -8.40
N ALA A 305 8.48 -19.47 -9.35
CA ALA A 305 8.94 -20.83 -9.13
C ALA A 305 10.45 -20.93 -9.41
N ILE A 306 11.21 -21.36 -8.39
CA ILE A 306 12.67 -21.47 -8.42
C ILE A 306 13.09 -22.93 -8.30
N SER A 307 13.87 -23.39 -9.27
CA SER A 307 14.49 -24.71 -9.24
C SER A 307 15.75 -24.68 -8.36
N MET A 308 15.92 -25.70 -7.52
CA MET A 308 17.09 -25.80 -6.63
C MET A 308 18.34 -26.41 -7.30
N GLY A 309 18.28 -26.66 -8.60
CA GLY A 309 19.30 -27.39 -9.32
C GLY A 309 19.02 -28.91 -9.32
N CYS A 310 18.70 -29.45 -10.48
CA CYS A 310 18.47 -30.88 -10.66
C CYS A 310 19.53 -31.41 -11.64
N ASN A 311 20.44 -32.26 -11.18
CA ASN A 311 21.45 -32.91 -12.03
C ASN A 311 20.83 -33.92 -13.01
N VAL A 312 19.54 -34.27 -12.85
CA VAL A 312 18.82 -35.22 -13.69
C VAL A 312 17.39 -34.75 -13.88
N GLY A 313 17.15 -33.93 -14.92
CA GLY A 313 15.81 -33.51 -15.37
C GLY A 313 15.02 -32.65 -14.35
N CYS A 314 14.91 -31.34 -14.61
CA CYS A 314 14.00 -30.49 -13.84
C CYS A 314 12.56 -31.00 -13.95
N PRO A 315 11.84 -31.13 -12.85
CA PRO A 315 10.44 -31.53 -12.89
C PRO A 315 9.62 -30.51 -13.68
N PHE A 316 8.75 -30.99 -14.57
CA PHE A 316 7.80 -30.12 -15.24
C PHE A 316 6.69 -29.72 -14.26
N ILE A 317 6.52 -28.43 -14.04
CA ILE A 317 5.53 -27.84 -13.11
C ILE A 317 4.33 -27.21 -13.84
N GLY A 318 4.13 -27.54 -15.12
CA GLY A 318 3.09 -26.92 -15.96
C GLY A 318 3.55 -25.62 -16.64
N ARG A 319 4.68 -25.04 -16.22
CA ARG A 319 5.30 -23.86 -16.82
C ARG A 319 6.84 -23.94 -16.68
N SER A 320 7.56 -23.00 -17.29
CA SER A 320 9.00 -22.82 -17.05
C SER A 320 9.25 -22.29 -15.64
N PHE A 321 10.42 -22.62 -15.09
CA PHE A 321 10.93 -21.95 -13.89
C PHE A 321 11.33 -20.52 -14.21
N ASP A 322 11.12 -19.63 -13.23
CA ASP A 322 11.54 -18.23 -13.34
C ASP A 322 13.04 -18.09 -13.06
N ASP A 323 13.61 -18.99 -12.23
CA ASP A 323 15.04 -19.05 -11.94
C ASP A 323 15.49 -20.48 -11.58
N ASN A 324 16.81 -20.72 -11.68
CA ASN A 324 17.46 -21.98 -11.30
C ASN A 324 18.73 -21.70 -10.51
N TRP A 325 18.71 -22.03 -9.23
CA TRP A 325 19.86 -21.77 -8.35
C TRP A 325 21.02 -22.74 -8.51
N GLY A 326 20.86 -23.84 -9.23
CA GLY A 326 21.95 -24.74 -9.62
C GLY A 326 22.73 -25.35 -8.45
N LEU A 327 22.11 -25.53 -7.30
CA LEU A 327 22.78 -25.97 -6.06
C LEU A 327 23.06 -27.47 -6.05
N ASP A 328 24.24 -27.87 -5.61
CA ASP A 328 24.59 -29.26 -5.39
C ASP A 328 23.77 -29.88 -4.26
N ASP A 329 23.51 -31.20 -4.32
CA ASP A 329 22.80 -31.90 -3.25
C ASP A 329 23.78 -32.25 -2.12
N PRO A 330 23.60 -31.71 -0.89
CA PRO A 330 24.47 -32.00 0.24
C PRO A 330 24.13 -33.31 0.94
N THR A 331 23.07 -34.01 0.54
CA THR A 331 22.61 -35.24 1.22
C THR A 331 23.71 -36.31 1.23
N GLY A 332 24.11 -36.75 2.42
CA GLY A 332 25.15 -37.75 2.64
C GLY A 332 26.58 -37.21 2.52
N LYS A 333 26.77 -35.91 2.43
CA LYS A 333 28.08 -35.24 2.45
C LYS A 333 28.45 -34.79 3.88
N SER A 334 29.64 -34.17 4.02
CA SER A 334 30.13 -33.64 5.31
C SER A 334 29.32 -32.44 5.79
N ASP A 335 29.37 -32.16 7.09
CA ASP A 335 28.74 -30.97 7.71
C ASP A 335 29.26 -29.67 7.09
N GLU A 336 30.53 -29.60 6.67
CA GLU A 336 31.16 -28.47 6.03
C GLU A 336 30.53 -28.18 4.66
N GLU A 337 30.34 -29.22 3.84
CA GLU A 337 29.67 -29.11 2.54
C GLU A 337 28.21 -28.72 2.71
N PHE A 338 27.54 -29.28 3.74
CA PHE A 338 26.18 -28.92 4.09
C PHE A 338 26.05 -27.43 4.45
N LYS A 339 26.93 -26.96 5.35
CA LYS A 339 26.98 -25.53 5.76
C LYS A 339 27.28 -24.62 4.58
N PHE A 340 28.10 -25.03 3.62
CA PHE A 340 28.35 -24.26 2.42
C PHE A 340 27.08 -24.08 1.59
N ILE A 341 26.32 -25.13 1.32
CA ILE A 341 25.07 -25.05 0.57
C ILE A 341 24.02 -24.23 1.31
N ILE A 342 23.94 -24.35 2.64
CA ILE A 342 23.05 -23.53 3.48
C ILE A 342 23.36 -22.03 3.29
N LYS A 343 24.65 -21.65 3.28
CA LYS A 343 25.08 -20.26 3.07
C LYS A 343 24.77 -19.72 1.69
N GLU A 344 24.90 -20.55 0.65
CA GLU A 344 24.49 -20.17 -0.71
C GLU A 344 22.98 -19.96 -0.80
N ILE A 345 22.17 -20.80 -0.16
CA ILE A 345 20.71 -20.61 -0.09
C ILE A 345 20.36 -19.31 0.66
N GLU A 346 20.98 -19.07 1.81
CA GLU A 346 20.79 -17.81 2.57
C GLU A 346 21.06 -16.59 1.69
N LYS A 347 22.18 -16.57 1.01
CA LYS A 347 22.59 -15.49 0.09
C LYS A 347 21.56 -15.28 -1.02
N ASN A 348 21.10 -16.34 -1.65
CA ASN A 348 20.11 -16.27 -2.73
C ASN A 348 18.74 -15.77 -2.23
N ILE A 349 18.31 -16.16 -1.02
CA ILE A 349 17.10 -15.65 -0.39
C ILE A 349 17.21 -14.14 -0.13
N LEU A 350 18.35 -13.67 0.40
CA LEU A 350 18.56 -12.25 0.66
C LEU A 350 18.61 -11.43 -0.64
N GLN A 351 19.23 -11.97 -1.70
CA GLN A 351 19.21 -11.33 -3.01
C GLN A 351 17.77 -11.24 -3.56
N LEU A 352 17.03 -12.34 -3.54
CA LEU A 352 15.62 -12.38 -3.97
C LEU A 352 14.75 -11.41 -3.18
N LYS A 353 15.01 -11.27 -1.87
CA LYS A 353 14.32 -10.27 -1.02
C LYS A 353 14.54 -8.85 -1.53
N GLU A 354 15.76 -8.49 -1.92
CA GLU A 354 16.06 -7.16 -2.46
C GLU A 354 15.40 -6.92 -3.84
N GLU A 355 15.37 -7.95 -4.69
CA GLU A 355 14.74 -7.87 -6.02
C GLU A 355 13.21 -7.72 -5.96
N LEU A 356 12.58 -8.19 -4.89
CA LEU A 356 11.12 -8.18 -4.73
C LEU A 356 10.56 -7.02 -3.86
N LYS A 357 11.44 -6.22 -3.26
CA LYS A 357 11.04 -4.99 -2.54
C LYS A 357 10.45 -3.96 -3.48
#